data_624583e3eeec6d15a1e99984c5240cc1
#
_entry.id   624583e3eeec6d15a1e99984c5240cc1
#
_cell.length_a   1.000
_cell.length_b   1.000
_cell.length_c   1.000
_cell.angle_alpha   90.00
_cell.angle_beta   90.00
_cell.angle_gamma   90.00
#
_symmetry.space_group_name_H-M   'P 1'
#
loop_
_entity.id
_entity.type
_entity.pdbx_description
1 polymer ?
#
loop_
_entity_poly.entity_id
_entity_poly.type
_entity_poly.pdbx_seq_one_letter_code
_entity_poly.pdbx_strand_id
1 'polypeptide(L)'
;AQRHLMELVPELEPPSTKVDPNYSGQYDLYYNGIRIEVKASRAVKRKSGDSLILKALSSDSTFGFDMNFQQIKPKCCDVFVWIAVWRDIIRYWVLSSSDVENNKYYSVGQHRGNVGEGQLWIKETNIREFADYEVHPRNILEAIVRKSGLQV
;
A
#
# COMPACT_ATOMS: atom_id res chain seq x y z
N ALA A 1 -7.62 5.33 -4.66
CA ALA A 1 -7.13 4.03 -4.19
C ALA A 1 -8.23 3.24 -3.48
N GLN A 2 -8.83 3.78 -2.43
CA GLN A 2 -9.87 3.10 -1.63
C GLN A 2 -11.06 2.64 -2.48
N ARG A 3 -11.62 3.52 -3.29
CA ARG A 3 -12.74 3.18 -4.17
C ARG A 3 -12.41 2.06 -5.14
N HIS A 4 -11.25 2.12 -5.75
CA HIS A 4 -10.76 1.08 -6.65
C HIS A 4 -10.68 -0.28 -5.94
N LEU A 5 -10.15 -0.29 -4.71
CA LEU A 5 -10.05 -1.52 -3.94
C LEU A 5 -11.43 -2.07 -3.55
N MET A 6 -12.37 -1.21 -3.17
CA MET A 6 -13.76 -1.65 -2.88
C MET A 6 -14.48 -2.21 -4.11
N GLU A 7 -14.17 -1.72 -5.30
CA GLU A 7 -14.70 -2.26 -6.56
C GLU A 7 -14.15 -3.68 -6.83
N LEU A 8 -12.86 -3.91 -6.53
CA LEU A 8 -12.25 -5.22 -6.68
C LEU A 8 -12.67 -6.21 -5.59
N VAL A 9 -12.88 -5.73 -4.38
CA VAL A 9 -13.17 -6.53 -3.20
C VAL A 9 -14.39 -5.92 -2.50
N PRO A 10 -15.62 -6.24 -2.98
CA PRO A 10 -16.84 -5.62 -2.46
C PRO A 10 -17.14 -5.92 -0.98
N GLU A 11 -16.50 -6.92 -0.40
CA GLU A 11 -16.63 -7.28 1.01
C GLU A 11 -16.02 -6.23 1.95
N LEU A 12 -15.09 -5.42 1.44
CA LEU A 12 -14.47 -4.34 2.22
C LEU A 12 -15.44 -3.17 2.36
N GLU A 13 -15.51 -2.62 3.55
CA GLU A 13 -16.41 -1.51 3.84
C GLU A 13 -15.66 -0.29 4.39
N PRO A 14 -16.22 0.92 4.20
CA PRO A 14 -15.69 2.09 4.87
C PRO A 14 -15.75 1.92 6.38
N PRO A 15 -14.74 2.37 7.13
CA PRO A 15 -14.78 2.29 8.58
C PRO A 15 -15.80 3.27 9.16
N SER A 16 -16.37 2.89 10.31
CA SER A 16 -17.25 3.75 11.10
C SER A 16 -17.24 3.31 12.55
N THR A 17 -17.76 4.14 13.44
CA THR A 17 -17.90 3.77 14.85
C THR A 17 -18.91 2.64 15.07
N LYS A 18 -19.72 2.31 14.07
CA LYS A 18 -20.66 1.16 14.13
C LYS A 18 -19.92 -0.18 14.04
N VAL A 19 -18.86 -0.24 13.20
CA VAL A 19 -18.08 -1.48 13.00
C VAL A 19 -16.83 -1.50 13.88
N ASP A 20 -16.28 -0.34 14.21
CA ASP A 20 -15.15 -0.19 15.13
C ASP A 20 -15.40 1.00 16.05
N PRO A 21 -15.80 0.77 17.32
CA PRO A 21 -16.09 1.86 18.26
C PRO A 21 -14.91 2.82 18.51
N ASN A 22 -13.68 2.37 18.25
CA ASN A 22 -12.48 3.18 18.45
C ASN A 22 -12.04 3.91 17.18
N TYR A 23 -12.81 3.83 16.09
CA TYR A 23 -12.47 4.50 14.85
C TYR A 23 -12.51 6.03 14.99
N SER A 24 -11.44 6.69 14.57
CA SER A 24 -11.30 8.14 14.54
C SER A 24 -10.49 8.65 13.32
N GLY A 25 -10.59 7.93 12.20
CA GLY A 25 -9.88 8.31 10.97
C GLY A 25 -8.50 7.69 10.80
N GLN A 26 -8.17 6.62 11.53
CA GLN A 26 -6.83 6.06 11.54
C GLN A 26 -6.49 5.19 10.32
N TYR A 27 -7.50 4.64 9.65
CA TYR A 27 -7.31 3.72 8.53
C TYR A 27 -8.43 3.88 7.50
N ASP A 28 -8.30 3.21 6.35
CA ASP A 28 -9.13 3.50 5.16
C ASP A 28 -10.32 2.56 4.98
N LEU A 29 -10.16 1.27 5.27
CA LEU A 29 -11.18 0.25 5.05
C LEU A 29 -11.19 -0.75 6.20
N TYR A 30 -12.31 -1.47 6.31
CA TYR A 30 -12.55 -2.41 7.39
C TYR A 30 -13.15 -3.73 6.85
N TYR A 31 -12.72 -4.83 7.40
CA TYR A 31 -13.29 -6.14 7.12
C TYR A 31 -13.18 -7.05 8.34
N ASN A 32 -14.30 -7.43 8.90
CA ASN A 32 -14.40 -8.49 9.93
C ASN A 32 -13.37 -8.35 11.06
N GLY A 33 -13.23 -7.17 11.62
CA GLY A 33 -12.27 -6.86 12.68
C GLY A 33 -10.89 -6.43 12.19
N ILE A 34 -10.64 -6.46 10.88
CA ILE A 34 -9.35 -6.11 10.30
C ILE A 34 -9.36 -4.64 9.86
N ARG A 35 -8.40 -3.88 10.35
CA ARG A 35 -8.19 -2.47 9.96
C ARG A 35 -7.20 -2.43 8.79
N ILE A 36 -7.62 -1.80 7.71
CA ILE A 36 -6.88 -1.82 6.44
C ILE A 36 -6.53 -0.42 6.00
N GLU A 37 -5.26 -0.18 5.72
CA GLU A 37 -4.77 1.05 5.12
C GLU A 37 -4.41 0.81 3.66
N VAL A 38 -4.87 1.69 2.77
CA VAL A 38 -4.64 1.58 1.33
C VAL A 38 -3.68 2.67 0.88
N LYS A 39 -2.58 2.27 0.26
CA LYS A 39 -1.61 3.21 -0.31
C LYS A 39 -1.46 2.96 -1.80
N ALA A 40 -1.35 4.03 -2.57
CA ALA A 40 -1.10 3.92 -4.00
C ALA A 40 0.09 4.79 -4.39
N SER A 41 0.86 4.31 -5.34
CA SER A 41 1.96 5.06 -5.93
C SER A 41 2.10 4.73 -7.41
N ARG A 42 2.57 5.71 -8.18
CA ARG A 42 2.87 5.51 -9.60
C ARG A 42 4.35 5.21 -9.80
N ALA A 43 4.65 4.31 -10.75
CA ALA A 43 6.00 4.09 -11.20
C ALA A 43 6.41 5.25 -12.11
N VAL A 44 7.32 6.09 -11.64
CA VAL A 44 7.76 7.28 -12.36
C VAL A 44 9.25 7.22 -12.62
N LYS A 45 9.66 7.83 -13.74
CA LYS A 45 11.07 7.91 -14.12
C LYS A 45 11.87 8.64 -13.03
N ARG A 46 12.95 8.01 -12.61
CA ARG A 46 13.82 8.54 -11.55
C ARG A 46 14.44 9.88 -11.98
N LYS A 47 14.47 10.84 -11.04
CA LYS A 47 15.11 12.16 -11.23
C LYS A 47 14.54 12.95 -12.42
N SER A 48 13.28 12.74 -12.77
CA SER A 48 12.63 13.50 -13.84
C SER A 48 11.89 14.70 -13.26
N GLY A 49 12.17 15.88 -13.82
CA GLY A 49 11.41 17.11 -13.59
C GLY A 49 10.18 17.25 -14.50
N ASP A 50 9.92 16.27 -15.37
CA ASP A 50 8.81 16.29 -16.31
C ASP A 50 7.46 16.21 -15.61
N SER A 51 6.40 16.60 -16.33
CA SER A 51 5.03 16.40 -15.85
C SER A 51 4.74 14.91 -15.63
N LEU A 52 3.75 14.61 -14.79
CA LEU A 52 3.38 13.23 -14.47
C LEU A 52 3.05 12.39 -15.72
N ILE A 53 2.42 13.00 -16.72
CA ILE A 53 2.10 12.33 -17.99
C ILE A 53 3.35 11.84 -18.71
N LEU A 54 4.42 12.63 -18.68
CA LEU A 54 5.67 12.30 -19.36
C LEU A 54 6.56 11.35 -18.56
N LYS A 55 6.58 11.45 -17.25
CA LYS A 55 7.47 10.64 -16.40
C LYS A 55 6.86 9.30 -15.95
N ALA A 56 5.53 9.12 -16.07
CA ALA A 56 4.89 7.85 -15.75
C ALA A 56 5.36 6.75 -16.72
N LEU A 57 5.78 5.60 -16.19
CA LEU A 57 6.40 4.54 -16.95
C LEU A 57 5.44 3.38 -17.22
N SER A 58 5.66 2.71 -18.36
CA SER A 58 5.10 1.41 -18.69
C SER A 58 5.88 0.30 -17.98
N SER A 59 5.24 -0.84 -17.75
CA SER A 59 5.88 -1.97 -17.03
C SER A 59 7.06 -2.58 -17.80
N ASP A 60 7.08 -2.42 -19.12
CA ASP A 60 8.16 -2.88 -20.00
C ASP A 60 9.27 -1.84 -20.21
N SER A 61 9.19 -0.71 -19.55
CA SER A 61 10.21 0.35 -19.65
C SER A 61 11.57 -0.13 -19.15
N THR A 62 12.64 0.28 -19.85
CA THR A 62 14.02 0.04 -19.44
C THR A 62 14.55 1.10 -18.47
N PHE A 63 13.80 2.17 -18.26
CA PHE A 63 14.18 3.22 -17.31
C PHE A 63 14.00 2.74 -15.87
N GLY A 64 14.91 3.18 -14.99
CA GLY A 64 14.74 3.02 -13.56
C GLY A 64 13.53 3.80 -13.06
N PHE A 65 12.76 3.21 -12.16
CA PHE A 65 11.58 3.85 -11.60
C PHE A 65 11.69 4.01 -10.08
N ASP A 66 10.94 4.98 -9.59
CA ASP A 66 10.70 5.17 -8.16
C ASP A 66 9.21 5.13 -7.89
N MET A 67 8.83 4.46 -6.80
CA MET A 67 7.50 4.53 -6.19
C MET A 67 7.69 4.84 -4.72
N ASN A 68 7.08 5.90 -4.24
CA ASN A 68 7.15 6.26 -2.83
C ASN A 68 5.79 6.10 -2.15
N PHE A 69 5.72 5.15 -1.22
CA PHE A 69 4.58 4.99 -0.33
C PHE A 69 4.83 5.82 0.92
N GLN A 70 4.02 6.85 1.11
CA GLN A 70 4.22 7.88 2.15
C GLN A 70 3.14 7.81 3.22
N GLN A 71 3.36 8.56 4.30
CA GLN A 71 2.42 8.69 5.42
C GLN A 71 2.02 7.32 5.98
N ILE A 72 3.01 6.45 6.13
CA ILE A 72 2.81 5.10 6.65
C ILE A 72 2.80 5.16 8.17
N LYS A 73 1.70 4.66 8.77
CA LYS A 73 1.51 4.60 10.22
C LYS A 73 1.20 3.14 10.62
N PRO A 74 2.24 2.30 10.84
CA PRO A 74 2.01 0.87 11.08
C PRO A 74 1.12 0.56 12.28
N LYS A 75 1.09 1.44 13.29
CA LYS A 75 0.28 1.23 14.50
C LYS A 75 -1.21 1.53 14.30
N CYS A 76 -1.59 2.16 13.19
CA CYS A 76 -2.96 2.59 12.94
C CYS A 76 -3.80 1.57 12.18
N CYS A 77 -3.21 0.49 11.71
CA CYS A 77 -3.89 -0.57 10.96
C CYS A 77 -3.26 -1.93 11.21
N ASP A 78 -3.92 -2.97 10.74
CA ASP A 78 -3.44 -4.34 10.83
C ASP A 78 -2.77 -4.80 9.55
N VAL A 79 -3.29 -4.35 8.41
CA VAL A 79 -2.85 -4.76 7.08
C VAL A 79 -2.77 -3.55 6.14
N PHE A 80 -1.73 -3.53 5.33
CA PHE A 80 -1.59 -2.59 4.22
C PHE A 80 -1.91 -3.27 2.90
N VAL A 81 -2.66 -2.58 2.04
CA VAL A 81 -2.80 -2.94 0.63
C VAL A 81 -2.14 -1.84 -0.19
N TRP A 82 -1.08 -2.19 -0.89
CA TRP A 82 -0.35 -1.26 -1.74
C TRP A 82 -0.69 -1.49 -3.20
N ILE A 83 -1.00 -0.39 -3.89
CA ILE A 83 -1.40 -0.38 -5.28
C ILE A 83 -0.33 0.37 -6.07
N ALA A 84 0.37 -0.34 -6.93
CA ALA A 84 1.39 0.25 -7.79
C ALA A 84 0.85 0.39 -9.20
N VAL A 85 0.95 1.60 -9.74
CA VAL A 85 0.34 1.97 -11.01
C VAL A 85 1.41 2.25 -12.05
N TRP A 86 1.51 1.39 -13.07
CA TRP A 86 2.20 1.66 -14.32
C TRP A 86 1.19 2.17 -15.36
N ARG A 87 1.66 2.63 -16.50
CA ARG A 87 0.77 3.07 -17.58
C ARG A 87 -0.15 1.98 -18.11
N ASP A 88 0.35 0.75 -18.14
CA ASP A 88 -0.29 -0.42 -18.77
C ASP A 88 -0.87 -1.42 -17.77
N ILE A 89 -0.34 -1.48 -16.54
CA ILE A 89 -0.78 -2.44 -15.53
C ILE A 89 -0.86 -1.82 -14.15
N ILE A 90 -1.64 -2.49 -13.29
CA ILE A 90 -1.70 -2.21 -11.84
C ILE A 90 -1.30 -3.50 -11.11
N ARG A 91 -0.42 -3.37 -10.11
CA ARG A 91 0.01 -4.50 -9.29
C ARG A 91 -0.32 -4.24 -7.83
N TYR A 92 -0.52 -5.30 -7.08
CA TYR A 92 -1.01 -5.25 -5.70
C TYR A 92 -0.09 -6.03 -4.77
N TRP A 93 0.21 -5.44 -3.61
CA TRP A 93 0.95 -6.07 -2.52
C TRP A 93 0.11 -5.99 -1.26
N VAL A 94 0.10 -7.06 -0.49
CA VAL A 94 -0.58 -7.12 0.80
C VAL A 94 0.47 -7.46 1.86
N LEU A 95 0.63 -6.56 2.83
CA LEU A 95 1.62 -6.66 3.89
C LEU A 95 0.94 -6.48 5.25
N SER A 96 1.38 -7.23 6.25
CA SER A 96 0.99 -6.91 7.63
C SER A 96 1.68 -5.63 8.10
N SER A 97 1.16 -5.02 9.15
CA SER A 97 1.83 -3.87 9.76
C SER A 97 3.24 -4.20 10.23
N SER A 98 3.45 -5.41 10.75
CA SER A 98 4.79 -5.85 11.16
C SER A 98 5.71 -6.08 9.97
N ASP A 99 5.20 -6.58 8.83
CA ASP A 99 5.99 -6.70 7.60
C ASP A 99 6.56 -5.34 7.17
N VAL A 100 5.74 -4.30 7.27
CA VAL A 100 6.15 -2.94 6.89
C VAL A 100 7.13 -2.37 7.92
N GLU A 101 6.79 -2.44 9.19
CA GLU A 101 7.61 -1.87 10.28
C GLU A 101 9.01 -2.47 10.35
N ASN A 102 9.13 -3.76 10.06
CA ASN A 102 10.41 -4.50 10.06
C ASN A 102 11.11 -4.52 8.70
N ASN A 103 10.54 -3.91 7.67
CA ASN A 103 11.16 -3.89 6.36
C ASN A 103 12.37 -2.94 6.34
N LYS A 104 13.49 -3.41 5.78
CA LYS A 104 14.74 -2.63 5.74
C LYS A 104 14.65 -1.33 4.94
N TYR A 105 13.68 -1.22 4.06
CA TYR A 105 13.45 -0.01 3.25
C TYR A 105 12.48 0.97 3.90
N TYR A 106 11.87 0.58 5.01
CA TYR A 106 11.00 1.48 5.77
C TYR A 106 11.84 2.47 6.57
N SER A 107 11.54 3.76 6.42
CA SER A 107 12.19 4.82 7.18
C SER A 107 11.17 5.66 7.92
N VAL A 108 11.49 5.98 9.18
CA VAL A 108 10.68 6.85 10.05
C VAL A 108 11.19 8.29 9.90
N GLY A 109 10.29 9.26 10.07
CA GLY A 109 10.65 10.66 10.03
C GLY A 109 10.59 11.23 8.62
N GLN A 110 9.39 11.43 8.13
CA GLN A 110 9.17 12.11 6.86
C GLN A 110 9.44 13.60 6.93
N HIS A 111 9.55 14.17 5.73
CA HIS A 111 9.50 15.61 5.53
C HIS A 111 8.38 16.25 6.36
N ARG A 112 8.70 17.33 7.07
CA ARG A 112 7.78 18.16 7.86
C ARG A 112 7.45 17.64 9.25
N GLY A 113 8.25 16.74 9.82
CA GLY A 113 8.20 16.44 11.26
C GLY A 113 6.94 15.76 11.77
N ASN A 114 6.22 15.04 10.92
CA ASN A 114 5.08 14.24 11.35
C ASN A 114 5.57 13.04 12.17
N VAL A 115 5.37 13.12 13.46
CA VAL A 115 5.78 12.09 14.40
C VAL A 115 4.97 10.81 14.18
N GLY A 116 5.67 9.67 14.10
CA GLY A 116 5.04 8.36 13.91
C GLY A 116 4.70 7.98 12.48
N GLU A 117 4.95 8.86 11.53
CA GLU A 117 4.82 8.55 10.10
C GLU A 117 6.15 8.15 9.49
N GLY A 118 6.10 7.25 8.52
CA GLY A 118 7.25 6.83 7.74
C GLY A 118 6.95 6.75 6.26
N GLN A 119 7.95 6.29 5.52
CA GLN A 119 7.85 6.09 4.08
C GLN A 119 8.63 4.85 3.66
N LEU A 120 8.27 4.32 2.52
CA LEU A 120 8.96 3.19 1.93
C LEU A 120 9.02 3.37 0.42
N TRP A 121 10.23 3.27 -0.13
CA TRP A 121 10.47 3.38 -1.57
C TRP A 121 10.60 2.00 -2.20
N ILE A 122 9.81 1.74 -3.25
CA ILE A 122 9.99 0.59 -4.13
C ILE A 122 10.55 1.08 -5.46
N LYS A 123 11.65 0.47 -5.87
CA LYS A 123 12.40 0.82 -7.09
C LYS A 123 12.65 -0.44 -7.90
N GLU A 124 13.11 -0.30 -9.15
CA GLU A 124 13.52 -1.44 -9.95
C GLU A 124 14.62 -2.26 -9.27
N THR A 125 15.41 -1.63 -8.40
CA THR A 125 16.52 -2.28 -7.71
C THR A 125 16.10 -3.15 -6.53
N ASN A 126 14.90 -2.93 -5.95
CA ASN A 126 14.44 -3.67 -4.78
C ASN A 126 13.07 -4.33 -4.94
N ILE A 127 12.35 -4.10 -6.02
CA ILE A 127 10.98 -4.62 -6.19
C ILE A 127 10.90 -6.14 -6.05
N ARG A 128 11.95 -6.87 -6.42
CA ARG A 128 11.99 -8.32 -6.30
C ARG A 128 11.93 -8.80 -4.85
N GLU A 129 12.39 -7.97 -3.90
CA GLU A 129 12.36 -8.30 -2.47
C GLU A 129 10.95 -8.22 -1.89
N PHE A 130 10.00 -7.67 -2.65
CA PHE A 130 8.58 -7.59 -2.28
C PHE A 130 7.73 -8.66 -2.95
N ALA A 131 8.34 -9.59 -3.70
CA ALA A 131 7.61 -10.61 -4.47
C ALA A 131 6.69 -11.48 -3.60
N ASP A 132 7.09 -11.79 -2.37
CA ASP A 132 6.29 -12.62 -1.47
C ASP A 132 5.00 -11.95 -1.00
N TYR A 133 4.91 -10.64 -1.13
CA TYR A 133 3.72 -9.86 -0.76
C TYR A 133 2.81 -9.57 -1.93
N GLU A 134 3.28 -9.78 -3.16
CA GLU A 134 2.49 -9.52 -4.36
C GLU A 134 1.38 -10.55 -4.52
N VAL A 135 0.18 -10.06 -4.84
CA VAL A 135 -1.01 -10.89 -5.00
C VAL A 135 -1.76 -10.54 -6.28
N HIS A 136 -2.40 -11.54 -6.86
CA HIS A 136 -3.37 -11.32 -7.94
C HIS A 136 -4.61 -10.61 -7.37
N PRO A 137 -5.29 -9.73 -8.13
CA PRO A 137 -6.50 -9.04 -7.63
C PRO A 137 -7.54 -9.97 -7.02
N ARG A 138 -7.71 -11.18 -7.57
CA ARG A 138 -8.64 -12.19 -7.04
C ARG A 138 -8.30 -12.69 -5.64
N ASN A 139 -7.06 -12.56 -5.22
CA ASN A 139 -6.55 -13.13 -3.98
C ASN A 139 -6.33 -12.06 -2.89
N ILE A 140 -6.75 -10.83 -3.13
CA ILE A 140 -6.52 -9.72 -2.19
C ILE A 140 -7.20 -9.99 -0.84
N LEU A 141 -8.47 -10.38 -0.84
CA LEU A 141 -9.21 -10.62 0.41
C LEU A 141 -8.58 -11.76 1.22
N GLU A 142 -8.25 -12.87 0.57
CA GLU A 142 -7.57 -13.99 1.20
C GLU A 142 -6.24 -13.56 1.83
N ALA A 143 -5.47 -12.76 1.10
CA ALA A 143 -4.19 -12.23 1.60
C ALA A 143 -4.38 -11.28 2.79
N ILE A 144 -5.40 -10.43 2.76
CA ILE A 144 -5.73 -9.55 3.89
C ILE A 144 -6.02 -10.39 5.14
N VAL A 145 -6.86 -11.39 5.04
CA VAL A 145 -7.20 -12.28 6.16
C VAL A 145 -5.95 -13.00 6.68
N ARG A 146 -5.15 -13.57 5.78
CA ARG A 146 -3.91 -14.26 6.15
C ARG A 146 -2.93 -13.34 6.86
N LYS A 147 -2.71 -12.13 6.33
CA LYS A 147 -1.77 -11.15 6.89
C LYS A 147 -2.23 -10.54 8.21
N SER A 148 -3.52 -10.49 8.45
CA SER A 148 -4.08 -10.00 9.71
C SER A 148 -3.82 -10.92 10.90
N GLY A 149 -3.47 -12.18 10.64
CA GLY A 149 -3.38 -13.20 11.69
C GLY A 149 -4.73 -13.68 12.21
N LEU A 150 -5.83 -13.26 11.58
CA LEU A 150 -7.16 -13.73 11.97
C LEU A 150 -7.29 -15.20 11.59
N GLN A 151 -7.61 -16.04 12.59
CA GLN A 151 -7.92 -17.44 12.33
C GLN A 151 -9.36 -17.56 11.84
N VAL A 152 -9.49 -18.19 10.70
CA VAL A 152 -10.80 -18.49 10.13
C VAL A 152 -11.33 -19.80 10.75
#